data_163b18fb78613faf8c97a021de8d3e42
#
_entry.id   163b18fb78613faf8c97a021de8d3e42
#
_cell.length_a   1.000
_cell.length_b   1.000
_cell.length_c   1.000
_cell.angle_alpha   90.00
_cell.angle_beta   90.00
_cell.angle_gamma   90.00
#
_symmetry.space_group_name_H-M   'P 1'
#
loop_
_entity.id
_entity.type
_entity.pdbx_description
1 polymer ?
#
loop_
_entity_poly.entity_id
_entity_poly.type
_entity_poly.pdbx_seq_one_letter_code
_entity_poly.pdbx_strand_id
1 'polypeptide(L)' 'MLLSDLPNGASATVQRVLPEAPPLDAAALRRLGELGFLPGEPVQVLRRGPGGREPLAVTVGQTMFALRLAEARSIEVIPD' A
#
# COMPACT_ATOMS: atom_id res chain seq x y z
N MET A 1 -9.31 1.93 6.57
CA MET A 1 -8.02 1.44 7.09
C MET A 1 -6.94 1.68 6.03
N LEU A 2 -5.74 1.97 6.47
CA LEU A 2 -4.61 2.17 5.56
C LEU A 2 -3.85 0.87 5.38
N LEU A 3 -3.20 0.73 4.22
CA LEU A 3 -2.39 -0.45 3.95
C LEU A 3 -1.32 -0.67 5.04
N SER A 4 -0.75 0.42 5.56
CA SER A 4 0.24 0.37 6.62
C SER A 4 -0.30 -0.20 7.94
N ASP A 5 -1.62 -0.26 8.11
CA ASP A 5 -2.23 -0.78 9.35
C ASP A 5 -2.41 -2.30 9.31
N LEU A 6 -2.24 -2.93 8.16
CA LEU A 6 -2.42 -4.38 8.04
C LEU A 6 -1.24 -5.12 8.64
N PRO A 7 -1.50 -6.20 9.40
CA PRO A 7 -0.40 -7.04 9.88
C PRO A 7 0.21 -7.86 8.75
N ASN A 8 1.41 -8.38 8.99
CA ASN A 8 2.07 -9.27 8.03
C ASN A 8 1.17 -10.47 7.74
N GLY A 9 1.05 -10.80 6.47
CA GLY A 9 0.22 -11.91 6.00
C GLY A 9 -1.22 -11.54 5.71
N ALA A 10 -1.68 -10.35 6.12
CA ALA A 10 -3.07 -9.96 5.95
C ALA A 10 -3.35 -9.53 4.51
N SER A 11 -4.57 -9.82 4.07
CA SER A 11 -5.08 -9.46 2.75
C SER A 11 -6.19 -8.43 2.86
N ALA A 12 -6.33 -7.65 1.79
CA ALA A 12 -7.35 -6.61 1.73
C ALA A 12 -7.64 -6.28 0.26
N THR A 13 -8.61 -5.39 0.06
CA THR A 13 -8.94 -4.86 -1.26
C THR A 13 -8.62 -3.37 -1.26
N VAL A 14 -7.92 -2.91 -2.29
CA VAL A 14 -7.61 -1.48 -2.44
C VAL A 14 -8.91 -0.72 -2.63
N GLN A 15 -9.11 0.34 -1.83
CA GLN A 15 -10.23 1.23 -1.97
C GLN A 15 -9.87 2.45 -2.82
N ARG A 16 -8.74 3.07 -2.49
CA ARG A 16 -8.22 4.20 -3.27
C ARG A 16 -6.83 4.60 -2.78
N VAL A 17 -6.12 5.35 -3.61
CA VAL A 17 -4.97 6.13 -3.17
C VAL A 17 -5.52 7.47 -2.69
N LEU A 18 -5.08 7.94 -1.52
CA LEU A 18 -5.56 9.20 -0.98
C LEU A 18 -5.18 10.35 -1.91
N PRO A 19 -6.08 11.35 -2.08
CA PRO A 19 -5.78 12.50 -2.96
C PRO A 19 -4.70 13.41 -2.40
N GLU A 20 -4.53 13.40 -1.08
CA GLU A 20 -3.48 14.14 -0.39
C GLU A 20 -2.95 13.28 0.76
N ALA A 21 -1.64 13.11 0.82
CA ALA A 21 -1.00 12.31 1.86
C ALA A 21 0.44 12.77 2.05
N PRO A 22 0.66 13.93 2.71
CA PRO A 22 2.02 14.36 3.02
C PRO A 22 2.78 13.29 3.79
N PRO A 23 4.08 13.12 3.54
CA PRO A 23 4.96 13.98 2.74
C PRO A 23 4.96 13.70 1.23
N LEU A 24 4.10 12.81 0.73
CA LEU A 24 4.07 12.52 -0.71
C LEU A 24 3.39 13.65 -1.47
N ASP A 25 3.95 14.00 -2.64
CA ASP A 25 3.33 14.97 -3.53
C ASP A 25 2.33 14.29 -4.48
N ALA A 26 1.63 15.08 -5.28
CA ALA A 26 0.62 14.58 -6.20
C ALA A 26 1.20 13.60 -7.22
N ALA A 27 2.43 13.83 -7.68
CA ALA A 27 3.07 12.94 -8.64
C ALA A 27 3.37 11.59 -8.03
N ALA A 28 3.86 11.57 -6.78
CA ALA A 28 4.13 10.31 -6.07
C ALA A 28 2.83 9.52 -5.84
N LEU A 29 1.76 10.20 -5.46
CA LEU A 29 0.46 9.55 -5.24
C LEU A 29 -0.10 8.97 -6.54
N ARG A 30 0.02 9.72 -7.64
CA ARG A 30 -0.42 9.24 -8.95
C ARG A 30 0.36 8.01 -9.37
N ARG A 31 1.65 7.98 -9.08
CA ARG A 31 2.50 6.85 -9.41
C ARG A 31 2.03 5.56 -8.74
N LEU A 32 1.52 5.63 -7.51
CA LEU A 32 0.99 4.45 -6.83
C LEU A 32 -0.16 3.85 -7.63
N GLY A 33 -1.06 4.67 -8.15
CA GLY A 33 -2.12 4.19 -9.04
C GLY A 33 -1.58 3.54 -10.29
N GLU A 34 -0.56 4.15 -10.89
CA GLU A 34 0.07 3.61 -12.10
C GLU A 34 0.77 2.27 -11.84
N LEU A 35 1.24 2.04 -10.63
CA LEU A 35 1.84 0.76 -10.24
C LEU A 35 0.80 -0.34 -10.05
N GLY A 36 -0.47 -0.01 -9.95
CA GLY A 36 -1.53 -1.00 -9.82
C GLY A 36 -2.38 -0.89 -8.57
N PHE A 37 -2.14 0.10 -7.70
CA PHE A 37 -2.96 0.29 -6.50
C PHE A 37 -4.26 0.98 -6.88
N LEU A 38 -5.11 0.24 -7.60
CA LEU A 38 -6.37 0.74 -8.14
C LEU A 38 -7.55 0.17 -7.35
N PRO A 39 -8.66 0.91 -7.27
CA PRO A 39 -9.85 0.42 -6.55
C PRO A 39 -10.27 -0.98 -7.03
N GLY A 40 -10.50 -1.86 -6.07
CA GLY A 40 -10.93 -3.22 -6.35
C GLY A 40 -9.79 -4.23 -6.49
N GLU A 41 -8.54 -3.79 -6.56
CA GLU A 41 -7.44 -4.71 -6.68
C GLU A 41 -7.12 -5.40 -5.35
N PRO A 42 -6.85 -6.71 -5.35
CA PRO A 42 -6.44 -7.40 -4.13
C PRO A 42 -5.01 -7.01 -3.76
N VAL A 43 -4.78 -6.87 -2.46
CA VAL A 43 -3.48 -6.50 -1.92
C VAL A 43 -3.18 -7.36 -0.70
N GLN A 44 -1.91 -7.73 -0.52
CA GLN A 44 -1.47 -8.48 0.64
C GLN A 44 -0.16 -7.92 1.16
N VAL A 45 -0.06 -7.76 2.46
CA VAL A 45 1.21 -7.42 3.10
C VAL A 45 1.94 -8.72 3.40
N LEU A 46 3.10 -8.92 2.79
CA LEU A 46 3.87 -10.15 2.97
C LEU A 46 4.73 -10.07 4.22
N ARG A 47 5.49 -8.99 4.36
CA ARG A 47 6.38 -8.80 5.49
C ARG A 47 6.89 -7.36 5.53
N ARG A 48 7.46 -6.99 6.66
CA ARG A 48 8.14 -5.71 6.86
C ARG A 48 9.63 -5.94 7.01
N GLY A 49 10.41 -4.91 6.71
CA GLY A 49 11.86 -4.93 6.86
C GLY A 49 12.30 -4.83 8.32
N PRO A 50 13.60 -4.56 8.54
CA PRO A 50 14.17 -4.51 9.89
C PRO A 50 13.39 -3.57 10.81
N GLY A 51 13.18 -4.00 12.04
CA GLY A 51 12.42 -3.23 13.01
C GLY A 51 10.91 -3.32 12.82
N GLY A 52 10.42 -4.14 11.89
CA GLY A 52 8.99 -4.31 11.62
C GLY A 52 8.35 -3.12 10.94
N ARG A 53 9.14 -2.27 10.28
CA ARG A 53 8.65 -1.03 9.67
C ARG A 53 8.69 -1.07 8.17
N GLU A 54 9.82 -0.67 7.59
CA GLU A 54 9.94 -0.59 6.13
C GLU A 54 11.24 -1.18 5.63
N PRO A 55 11.28 -1.56 4.35
CA PRO A 55 10.14 -1.48 3.43
C PRO A 55 9.06 -2.52 3.73
N LEU A 56 7.82 -2.22 3.32
CA LEU A 56 6.75 -3.22 3.33
C LEU A 56 6.78 -3.96 2.01
N ALA A 57 6.98 -5.27 2.05
CA ALA A 57 6.83 -6.09 0.86
C ALA A 57 5.34 -6.41 0.70
N VAL A 58 4.76 -5.98 -0.40
CA VAL A 58 3.33 -6.16 -0.67
C VAL A 58 3.12 -6.70 -2.07
N THR A 59 2.02 -7.42 -2.25
CA THR A 59 1.55 -7.76 -3.59
C THR A 59 0.29 -6.96 -3.88
N VAL A 60 0.17 -6.46 -5.10
CA VAL A 60 -1.06 -5.91 -5.63
C VAL A 60 -1.30 -6.54 -6.98
N GLY A 61 -2.51 -7.10 -7.16
CA GLY A 61 -2.72 -7.99 -8.29
C GLY A 61 -1.72 -9.15 -8.20
N GLN A 62 -0.88 -9.30 -9.22
CA GLN A 62 0.13 -10.34 -9.26
C GLN A 62 1.56 -9.80 -9.19
N THR A 63 1.70 -8.52 -8.85
CA THR A 63 3.00 -7.85 -8.81
C THR A 63 3.41 -7.56 -7.38
N MET A 64 4.70 -7.79 -7.07
CA MET A 64 5.25 -7.49 -5.75
C MET A 64 6.01 -6.18 -5.78
N PHE A 65 5.80 -5.38 -4.74
CA PHE A 65 6.50 -4.11 -4.56
C PHE A 65 7.06 -4.01 -3.14
N ALA A 66 8.11 -3.21 -2.99
CA ALA A 66 8.61 -2.80 -1.69
C ALA A 66 8.21 -1.33 -1.50
N LEU A 67 7.33 -1.06 -0.54
CA LEU A 67 6.82 0.28 -0.29
C LEU A 67 7.48 0.89 0.95
N ARG A 68 7.73 2.19 0.87
CA ARG A 68 8.05 2.96 2.06
C ARG A 68 6.80 3.15 2.91
N LEU A 69 6.99 3.40 4.19
CA LEU A 69 5.86 3.57 5.10
C LEU A 69 4.93 4.70 4.65
N ALA A 70 5.49 5.83 4.20
CA ALA A 70 4.69 6.94 3.71
C ALA A 70 3.81 6.54 2.52
N GLU A 71 4.31 5.67 1.66
CA GLU A 71 3.55 5.16 0.52
C GLU A 71 2.40 4.26 0.98
N ALA A 72 2.68 3.35 1.90
CA ALA A 72 1.64 2.46 2.44
C ALA A 72 0.56 3.23 3.21
N ARG A 73 0.94 4.33 3.86
CA ARG A 73 -0.02 5.22 4.54
C ARG A 73 -0.91 5.99 3.59
N SER A 74 -0.60 5.99 2.31
CA SER A 74 -1.35 6.73 1.29
C SER A 74 -2.40 5.86 0.59
N ILE A 75 -2.47 4.58 0.92
CA ILE A 75 -3.36 3.63 0.26
C ILE A 75 -4.42 3.18 1.26
N GLU A 76 -5.67 3.50 0.94
CA GLU A 76 -6.82 3.10 1.75
C GLU A 76 -7.33 1.75 1.28
N VAL A 77 -7.56 0.84 2.22
CA VAL A 77 -7.96 -0.54 1.94
C VAL A 77 -9.14 -0.97 2.80
N ILE A 78 -9.83 -2.00 2.32
CA ILE A 78 -10.87 -2.69 3.08
C ILE A 78 -10.33 -4.08 3.40
N PRO A 79 -10.12 -4.42 4.67
CA PRO A 79 -9.61 -5.74 5.05
C PRO A 79 -10.57 -6.86 4.62
N ASP A 80 -10.01 -7.96 4.22
CA ASP A 80 -10.80 -9.16 3.88
C ASP A 80 -11.36 -9.85 5.10
#